data_ac29fe9f0799a9019b35e282f9a1e8f5
#
_entry.id   ac29fe9f0799a9019b35e282f9a1e8f5
#
_cell.length_a   1.000
_cell.length_b   1.000
_cell.length_c   1.000
_cell.angle_alpha   90.00
_cell.angle_beta   90.00
_cell.angle_gamma   90.00
#
_symmetry.space_group_name_H-M   'P 1'
#
loop_
_entity.id
_entity.type
_entity.pdbx_description
1 polymer ?
#
loop_
_entity_poly.entity_id
_entity_poly.type
_entity_poly.pdbx_seq_one_letter_code
_entity_poly.pdbx_strand_id
1 'polypeptide(L)'
;MWNCDLSAAYWPSIALVEVAIRNAIDSQLCSHLGVTREEGWHAEVLADRPRIHLTGKELDKVKKSIDAFDRRNNPAGQPRVEPTGGDIVADLSLGFWVTLVGEGIPRGHANVYDYFTKLWRPFLYKAFPHYGPGMSSAGLLRNRLRTFELLRNRIAHHEHIFTLSPNHNLDNIIALAGFIAPALADYIRGNQQVTAVANRYRSFVLQESLNPPED
;
A
#
# COMPACT_ATOMS: atom_id res chain seq x y z
N MET A 1 19.71 -5.94 17.78
CA MET A 1 20.23 -6.54 16.55
C MET A 1 19.15 -7.30 15.78
N TRP A 2 18.49 -8.30 16.36
CA TRP A 2 17.48 -9.10 15.67
C TRP A 2 16.31 -8.32 15.02
N ASN A 3 15.80 -7.25 15.67
CA ASN A 3 14.74 -6.42 15.08
C ASN A 3 15.17 -5.76 13.76
N CYS A 4 16.44 -5.32 13.70
CA CYS A 4 17.00 -4.75 12.47
C CYS A 4 17.15 -5.79 11.36
N ASP A 5 17.62 -6.99 11.70
CA ASP A 5 17.79 -8.09 10.75
C ASP A 5 16.44 -8.52 10.17
N LEU A 6 15.42 -8.64 11.03
CA LEU A 6 14.08 -8.99 10.60
C LEU A 6 13.43 -7.89 9.74
N SER A 7 13.61 -6.63 10.12
CA SER A 7 13.14 -5.49 9.32
C SER A 7 13.81 -5.44 7.95
N ALA A 8 15.12 -5.65 7.90
CA ALA A 8 15.88 -5.72 6.66
C ALA A 8 15.43 -6.90 5.78
N ALA A 9 15.11 -8.05 6.38
CA ALA A 9 14.63 -9.22 5.64
C ALA A 9 13.23 -9.01 4.99
N TYR A 10 12.38 -8.20 5.60
CA TYR A 10 11.07 -7.84 5.05
C TYR A 10 11.14 -6.81 3.93
N TRP A 11 12.09 -5.87 4.01
CA TRP A 11 12.07 -4.64 3.23
C TRP A 11 11.95 -4.85 1.71
N PRO A 12 12.68 -5.80 1.07
CA PRO A 12 12.56 -6.05 -0.36
C PRO A 12 11.14 -6.48 -0.77
N SER A 13 10.52 -7.37 0.01
CA SER A 13 9.16 -7.86 -0.25
C SER A 13 8.12 -6.75 -0.05
N ILE A 14 8.30 -5.93 0.99
CA ILE A 14 7.44 -4.77 1.26
C ILE A 14 7.50 -3.78 0.11
N ALA A 15 8.71 -3.40 -0.35
CA ALA A 15 8.88 -2.45 -1.44
C ALA A 15 8.20 -2.93 -2.73
N LEU A 16 8.37 -4.19 -3.10
CA LEU A 16 7.74 -4.78 -4.27
C LEU A 16 6.21 -4.75 -4.20
N VAL A 17 5.64 -5.17 -3.07
CA VAL A 17 4.18 -5.23 -2.90
C VAL A 17 3.58 -3.82 -2.79
N GLU A 18 4.24 -2.88 -2.12
CA GLU A 18 3.81 -1.49 -2.05
C GLU A 18 3.70 -0.87 -3.45
N VAL A 19 4.73 -1.04 -4.30
CA VAL A 19 4.73 -0.57 -5.68
C VAL A 19 3.65 -1.25 -6.51
N ALA A 20 3.47 -2.57 -6.35
CA ALA A 20 2.45 -3.33 -7.06
C ALA A 20 1.02 -2.84 -6.70
N ILE A 21 0.73 -2.62 -5.42
CA ILE A 21 -0.57 -2.10 -4.95
C ILE A 21 -0.84 -0.71 -5.55
N ARG A 22 0.12 0.21 -5.44
CA ARG A 22 -0.02 1.57 -6.01
C ARG A 22 -0.32 1.52 -7.49
N ASN A 23 0.49 0.79 -8.26
CA ASN A 23 0.36 0.70 -9.70
C ASN A 23 -0.94 0.01 -10.14
N ALA A 24 -1.39 -1.00 -9.42
CA ALA A 24 -2.62 -1.70 -9.73
C ALA A 24 -3.85 -0.80 -9.52
N ILE A 25 -3.92 -0.07 -8.41
CA ILE A 25 -5.02 0.86 -8.11
C ILE A 25 -4.98 2.06 -9.07
N ASP A 26 -3.80 2.66 -9.28
CA ASP A 26 -3.59 3.76 -10.21
C ASP A 26 -4.08 3.42 -11.63
N SER A 27 -3.69 2.25 -12.13
CA SER A 27 -4.12 1.77 -13.45
C SER A 27 -5.65 1.68 -13.57
N GLN A 28 -6.34 1.27 -12.51
CA GLN A 28 -7.81 1.20 -12.54
C GLN A 28 -8.46 2.58 -12.44
N LEU A 29 -7.88 3.52 -11.70
CA LEU A 29 -8.34 4.91 -11.65
C LEU A 29 -8.20 5.56 -13.03
N CYS A 30 -7.03 5.46 -13.65
CA CYS A 30 -6.78 6.00 -15.00
C CYS A 30 -7.73 5.37 -16.04
N SER A 31 -7.86 4.05 -16.04
CA SER A 31 -8.75 3.32 -16.95
C SER A 31 -10.22 3.73 -16.78
N HIS A 32 -10.70 3.88 -15.53
CA HIS A 32 -12.08 4.27 -15.27
C HIS A 32 -12.36 5.72 -15.70
N LEU A 33 -11.39 6.60 -15.53
CA LEU A 33 -11.50 8.00 -15.89
C LEU A 33 -11.17 8.28 -17.38
N GLY A 34 -10.62 7.30 -18.09
CA GLY A 34 -10.25 7.46 -19.51
C GLY A 34 -9.06 8.41 -19.71
N VAL A 35 -8.16 8.47 -18.74
CA VAL A 35 -6.92 9.27 -18.79
C VAL A 35 -5.71 8.35 -18.91
N THR A 36 -4.62 8.86 -19.49
CA THR A 36 -3.34 8.14 -19.52
C THR A 36 -2.68 8.15 -18.13
N ARG A 37 -1.72 7.26 -17.90
CA ARG A 37 -0.92 7.28 -16.65
C ARG A 37 -0.01 8.50 -16.57
N GLU A 38 0.35 9.09 -17.68
CA GLU A 38 1.15 10.32 -17.74
C GLU A 38 0.31 11.53 -17.32
N GLU A 39 -0.89 11.70 -17.89
CA GLU A 39 -1.84 12.74 -17.48
C GLU A 39 -2.24 12.57 -15.99
N GLY A 40 -2.48 11.33 -15.57
CA GLY A 40 -2.90 11.00 -14.22
C GLY A 40 -4.36 11.36 -13.92
N TRP A 41 -4.91 10.72 -12.90
CA TRP A 41 -6.30 10.93 -12.44
C TRP A 41 -6.45 12.13 -11.48
N HIS A 42 -5.35 12.71 -11.03
CA HIS A 42 -5.35 13.75 -9.98
C HIS A 42 -6.07 15.03 -10.40
N ALA A 43 -5.98 15.43 -11.66
CA ALA A 43 -6.71 16.59 -12.18
C ALA A 43 -8.23 16.36 -12.13
N GLU A 44 -8.69 15.15 -12.41
CA GLU A 44 -10.11 14.79 -12.41
C GLU A 44 -10.75 14.83 -11.02
N VAL A 45 -10.00 14.41 -9.97
CA VAL A 45 -10.53 14.46 -8.59
C VAL A 45 -10.50 15.86 -7.99
N LEU A 46 -9.75 16.78 -8.59
CA LEU A 46 -9.66 18.19 -8.19
C LEU A 46 -10.57 19.12 -9.01
N ALA A 47 -11.24 18.60 -10.02
CA ALA A 47 -12.17 19.38 -10.86
C ALA A 47 -13.38 19.87 -10.06
N ASP A 48 -14.03 20.94 -10.53
CA ASP A 48 -15.25 21.49 -9.90
C ASP A 48 -16.39 20.46 -9.84
N ARG A 49 -16.45 19.55 -10.80
CA ARG A 49 -17.42 18.44 -10.87
C ARG A 49 -16.70 17.12 -11.08
N PRO A 50 -16.07 16.58 -10.00
CA PRO A 50 -15.27 15.38 -10.12
C PRO A 50 -16.14 14.16 -10.42
N ARG A 51 -15.65 13.28 -11.29
CA ARG A 51 -16.28 11.97 -11.55
C ARG A 51 -16.03 10.97 -10.41
N ILE A 52 -14.95 11.17 -9.65
CA ILE A 52 -14.62 10.42 -8.43
C ILE A 52 -14.51 11.41 -7.28
N HIS A 53 -15.26 11.14 -6.20
CA HIS A 53 -15.25 11.96 -4.99
C HIS A 53 -14.34 11.32 -3.94
N LEU A 54 -13.24 11.99 -3.62
CA LEU A 54 -12.39 11.65 -2.49
C LEU A 54 -12.85 12.39 -1.23
N THR A 55 -12.69 11.76 -0.05
CA THR A 55 -12.94 12.47 1.21
C THR A 55 -11.95 13.63 1.37
N GLY A 56 -12.29 14.62 2.21
CA GLY A 56 -11.42 15.78 2.41
C GLY A 56 -9.98 15.42 2.75
N LYS A 57 -9.78 14.38 3.56
CA LYS A 57 -8.42 13.89 3.93
C LYS A 57 -7.63 13.36 2.74
N GLU A 58 -8.25 12.57 1.89
CA GLU A 58 -7.59 12.02 0.70
C GLU A 58 -7.34 13.11 -0.34
N LEU A 59 -8.30 14.02 -0.52
CA LEU A 59 -8.16 15.16 -1.41
C LEU A 59 -7.01 16.08 -0.97
N ASP A 60 -6.89 16.34 0.34
CA ASP A 60 -5.77 17.12 0.89
C ASP A 60 -4.40 16.44 0.68
N LYS A 61 -4.34 15.10 0.69
CA LYS A 61 -3.10 14.39 0.36
C LYS A 61 -2.70 14.61 -1.10
N VAL A 62 -3.66 14.56 -2.03
CA VAL A 62 -3.40 14.83 -3.45
C VAL A 62 -2.91 16.27 -3.64
N LYS A 63 -3.59 17.26 -3.04
CA LYS A 63 -3.16 18.68 -3.09
C LYS A 63 -1.75 18.87 -2.54
N LYS A 64 -1.45 18.29 -1.37
CA LYS A 64 -0.11 18.36 -0.76
C LYS A 64 0.97 17.74 -1.62
N SER A 65 0.65 16.66 -2.36
CA SER A 65 1.58 16.04 -3.30
C SER A 65 1.91 16.98 -4.46
N ILE A 66 0.90 17.66 -5.03
CA ILE A 66 1.10 18.67 -6.07
C ILE A 66 1.92 19.85 -5.54
N ASP A 67 1.58 20.39 -4.36
CA ASP A 67 2.32 21.48 -3.72
C ASP A 67 3.78 21.09 -3.44
N ALA A 68 4.02 19.83 -3.06
CA ALA A 68 5.37 19.31 -2.84
C ALA A 68 6.16 19.19 -4.14
N PHE A 69 5.52 18.77 -5.23
CA PHE A 69 6.12 18.76 -6.56
C PHE A 69 6.47 20.18 -7.00
N ASP A 70 5.54 21.14 -6.87
CA ASP A 70 5.74 22.53 -7.24
C ASP A 70 6.95 23.14 -6.49
N ARG A 71 7.05 22.93 -5.18
CA ARG A 71 8.19 23.43 -4.39
C ARG A 71 9.53 22.85 -4.84
N ARG A 72 9.56 21.61 -5.33
CA ARG A 72 10.80 20.95 -5.77
C ARG A 72 11.20 21.33 -7.19
N ASN A 73 10.23 21.50 -8.09
CA ASN A 73 10.49 21.55 -9.52
C ASN A 73 10.18 22.91 -10.17
N ASN A 74 9.48 23.81 -9.48
CA ASN A 74 9.07 25.11 -10.00
C ASN A 74 9.68 26.29 -9.20
N PRO A 75 11.02 26.46 -9.22
CA PRO A 75 11.67 27.62 -8.57
C PRO A 75 11.27 28.92 -9.28
N ALA A 76 11.24 30.02 -8.52
CA ALA A 76 10.88 31.34 -9.05
C ALA A 76 11.75 31.74 -10.26
N GLY A 77 11.11 32.27 -11.29
CA GLY A 77 11.80 32.75 -12.50
C GLY A 77 12.09 31.70 -13.57
N GLN A 78 11.63 30.45 -13.39
CA GLN A 78 11.72 29.41 -14.40
C GLN A 78 10.33 29.07 -15.00
N PRO A 79 10.26 28.51 -16.23
CA PRO A 79 9.02 28.00 -16.79
C PRO A 79 8.42 26.93 -15.86
N ARG A 80 7.11 27.00 -15.64
CA ARG A 80 6.40 26.03 -14.80
C ARG A 80 6.34 24.66 -15.48
N VAL A 81 6.62 23.62 -14.70
CA VAL A 81 6.46 22.22 -15.08
C VAL A 81 5.28 21.65 -14.29
N GLU A 82 4.34 21.01 -14.97
CA GLU A 82 3.21 20.33 -14.31
C GLU A 82 3.62 18.91 -13.89
N PRO A 83 3.12 18.41 -12.76
CA PRO A 83 3.40 17.04 -12.32
C PRO A 83 2.74 16.03 -13.27
N THR A 84 3.45 14.97 -13.59
CA THR A 84 2.87 13.80 -14.25
C THR A 84 2.05 12.97 -13.25
N GLY A 85 1.18 12.10 -13.75
CA GLY A 85 0.49 11.12 -12.89
C GLY A 85 1.47 10.26 -12.09
N GLY A 86 2.62 9.90 -12.68
CA GLY A 86 3.68 9.14 -12.02
C GLY A 86 4.29 9.86 -10.82
N ASP A 87 4.49 11.18 -10.91
CA ASP A 87 5.01 11.99 -9.80
C ASP A 87 4.06 11.97 -8.60
N ILE A 88 2.76 12.12 -8.85
CA ILE A 88 1.73 12.10 -7.81
C ILE A 88 1.61 10.70 -7.18
N VAL A 89 1.60 9.64 -8.00
CA VAL A 89 1.56 8.25 -7.52
C VAL A 89 2.75 7.92 -6.63
N ALA A 90 3.95 8.37 -7.00
CA ALA A 90 5.17 8.13 -6.23
C ALA A 90 5.18 8.84 -4.87
N ASP A 91 4.61 10.04 -4.79
CA ASP A 91 4.58 10.87 -3.56
C ASP A 91 3.48 10.43 -2.57
N LEU A 92 2.37 9.86 -3.07
CA LEU A 92 1.27 9.41 -2.22
C LEU A 92 1.66 8.20 -1.38
N SER A 93 1.40 8.28 -0.06
CA SER A 93 1.72 7.21 0.88
C SER A 93 0.89 5.94 0.65
N LEU A 94 1.40 4.78 1.10
CA LEU A 94 0.65 3.52 1.06
C LEU A 94 -0.74 3.65 1.70
N GLY A 95 -0.86 4.37 2.83
CA GLY A 95 -2.13 4.59 3.51
C GLY A 95 -3.19 5.31 2.68
N PHE A 96 -2.79 6.15 1.72
CA PHE A 96 -3.73 6.72 0.74
C PHE A 96 -4.40 5.60 -0.08
N TRP A 97 -3.60 4.72 -0.66
CA TRP A 97 -4.06 3.63 -1.53
C TRP A 97 -4.91 2.60 -0.78
N VAL A 98 -4.52 2.26 0.46
CA VAL A 98 -5.29 1.35 1.33
C VAL A 98 -6.66 1.94 1.66
N THR A 99 -6.74 3.25 1.87
CA THR A 99 -8.01 3.94 2.17
C THR A 99 -9.01 3.83 1.02
N LEU A 100 -8.56 3.86 -0.25
CA LEU A 100 -9.46 3.75 -1.42
C LEU A 100 -10.15 2.37 -1.52
N VAL A 101 -9.53 1.32 -0.97
CA VAL A 101 -10.14 -0.04 -0.86
C VAL A 101 -11.06 -0.14 0.36
N GLY A 102 -11.14 0.90 1.19
CA GLY A 102 -11.94 0.98 2.40
C GLY A 102 -13.43 1.18 2.14
N GLU A 103 -14.16 1.49 3.20
CA GLU A 103 -15.60 1.79 3.13
C GLU A 103 -15.88 3.27 2.81
N GLY A 104 -14.86 4.13 2.90
CA GLY A 104 -15.06 5.57 2.82
C GLY A 104 -15.85 6.09 4.03
N ILE A 105 -16.78 7.03 3.80
CA ILE A 105 -17.71 7.54 4.82
C ILE A 105 -19.14 7.13 4.43
N PRO A 106 -19.65 6.01 4.96
CA PRO A 106 -20.97 5.49 4.55
C PRO A 106 -22.15 6.25 5.13
N ARG A 107 -21.97 7.18 6.07
CA ARG A 107 -23.05 7.78 6.85
C ARG A 107 -23.37 9.22 6.48
N GLY A 108 -24.61 9.47 6.09
CA GLY A 108 -25.31 10.74 6.25
C GLY A 108 -25.24 11.77 5.13
N HIS A 109 -24.39 11.63 4.14
CA HIS A 109 -24.37 12.48 2.95
C HIS A 109 -24.50 11.59 1.71
N ALA A 110 -25.34 12.00 0.78
CA ALA A 110 -25.68 11.32 -0.48
C ALA A 110 -24.57 10.44 -1.08
N ASN A 111 -24.19 9.37 -0.41
CA ASN A 111 -23.39 8.22 -0.83
C ASN A 111 -22.14 8.47 -1.73
N VAL A 112 -21.72 9.72 -1.93
CA VAL A 112 -20.60 10.05 -2.85
C VAL A 112 -19.24 9.57 -2.32
N TYR A 113 -19.11 9.43 -0.99
CA TYR A 113 -17.89 8.97 -0.30
C TYR A 113 -17.97 7.50 0.13
N ASP A 114 -18.98 6.75 -0.30
CA ASP A 114 -19.05 5.31 -0.13
C ASP A 114 -18.11 4.64 -1.14
N TYR A 115 -16.86 4.43 -0.75
CA TYR A 115 -15.82 3.88 -1.62
C TYR A 115 -16.11 2.42 -2.04
N PHE A 116 -16.83 1.66 -1.23
CA PHE A 116 -17.23 0.33 -1.64
C PHE A 116 -18.16 0.36 -2.84
N THR A 117 -19.20 1.19 -2.81
CA THR A 117 -20.18 1.31 -3.90
C THR A 117 -19.66 2.14 -5.08
N LYS A 118 -18.86 3.18 -4.81
CA LYS A 118 -18.44 4.14 -5.84
C LYS A 118 -17.10 3.83 -6.50
N LEU A 119 -16.20 3.13 -5.80
CA LEU A 119 -14.88 2.81 -6.31
C LEU A 119 -14.68 1.29 -6.45
N TRP A 120 -14.88 0.53 -5.35
CA TRP A 120 -14.57 -0.88 -5.35
C TRP A 120 -15.42 -1.66 -6.34
N ARG A 121 -16.73 -1.68 -6.18
CA ARG A 121 -17.65 -2.46 -7.01
C ARG A 121 -17.61 -2.11 -8.51
N PRO A 122 -17.54 -0.85 -8.92
CA PRO A 122 -17.51 -0.51 -10.34
C PRO A 122 -16.20 -0.91 -11.03
N PHE A 123 -15.05 -0.70 -10.36
CA PHE A 123 -13.76 -0.85 -11.07
C PHE A 123 -12.55 -1.25 -10.21
N LEU A 124 -12.39 -0.80 -8.93
CA LEU A 124 -11.17 -1.05 -8.18
C LEU A 124 -10.92 -2.53 -7.86
N TYR A 125 -11.97 -3.37 -7.80
CA TYR A 125 -11.77 -4.82 -7.62
C TYR A 125 -10.88 -5.43 -8.71
N LYS A 126 -10.84 -4.84 -9.89
CA LYS A 126 -9.99 -5.27 -11.02
C LYS A 126 -8.49 -5.06 -10.76
N ALA A 127 -8.12 -4.22 -9.78
CA ALA A 127 -6.73 -4.07 -9.35
C ALA A 127 -6.18 -5.36 -8.69
N PHE A 128 -7.08 -6.25 -8.27
CA PHE A 128 -6.75 -7.52 -7.61
C PHE A 128 -7.43 -8.69 -8.34
N PRO A 129 -7.02 -8.98 -9.58
CA PRO A 129 -7.74 -9.90 -10.48
C PRO A 129 -7.78 -11.35 -9.96
N HIS A 130 -6.85 -11.72 -9.07
CA HIS A 130 -6.79 -13.05 -8.45
C HIS A 130 -7.37 -13.10 -7.03
N TYR A 131 -8.04 -12.04 -6.58
CA TYR A 131 -8.76 -12.04 -5.32
C TYR A 131 -10.13 -12.73 -5.50
N GLY A 132 -10.32 -13.91 -4.87
CA GLY A 132 -11.46 -14.79 -5.10
C GLY A 132 -12.84 -14.17 -4.93
N PRO A 133 -13.13 -13.35 -3.87
CA PRO A 133 -14.43 -12.68 -3.72
C PRO A 133 -14.71 -11.60 -4.77
N GLY A 134 -13.69 -11.11 -5.49
CA GLY A 134 -13.82 -10.10 -6.54
C GLY A 134 -14.60 -8.87 -6.07
N MET A 135 -15.58 -8.43 -6.88
CA MET A 135 -16.36 -7.23 -6.58
C MET A 135 -17.34 -7.39 -5.42
N SER A 136 -17.68 -8.63 -5.01
CA SER A 136 -18.72 -8.87 -4.01
C SER A 136 -18.31 -8.49 -2.59
N SER A 137 -17.01 -8.49 -2.27
CA SER A 137 -16.52 -8.14 -0.94
C SER A 137 -15.11 -7.57 -0.99
N ALA A 138 -14.88 -6.46 -0.31
CA ALA A 138 -13.54 -5.90 -0.06
C ALA A 138 -13.00 -6.24 1.34
N GLY A 139 -13.81 -6.82 2.22
CA GLY A 139 -13.53 -6.89 3.66
C GLY A 139 -12.24 -7.61 4.01
N LEU A 140 -12.04 -8.84 3.50
CA LEU A 140 -10.81 -9.61 3.75
C LEU A 140 -9.58 -8.91 3.15
N LEU A 141 -9.68 -8.44 1.91
CA LEU A 141 -8.59 -7.73 1.26
C LEU A 141 -8.21 -6.46 2.04
N ARG A 142 -9.19 -5.67 2.45
CA ARG A 142 -8.96 -4.47 3.26
C ARG A 142 -8.23 -4.79 4.57
N ASN A 143 -8.63 -5.85 5.26
CA ASN A 143 -7.95 -6.26 6.50
C ASN A 143 -6.49 -6.66 6.22
N ARG A 144 -6.22 -7.39 5.15
CA ARG A 144 -4.86 -7.74 4.73
C ARG A 144 -4.02 -6.52 4.37
N LEU A 145 -4.59 -5.58 3.62
CA LEU A 145 -3.92 -4.32 3.27
C LEU A 145 -3.59 -3.49 4.51
N ARG A 146 -4.50 -3.40 5.49
CA ARG A 146 -4.24 -2.71 6.76
C ARG A 146 -3.16 -3.38 7.59
N THR A 147 -3.16 -4.70 7.68
CA THR A 147 -2.08 -5.45 8.35
C THR A 147 -0.73 -5.19 7.69
N PHE A 148 -0.69 -5.17 6.36
CA PHE A 148 0.50 -4.84 5.58
C PHE A 148 0.97 -3.41 5.82
N GLU A 149 0.06 -2.44 5.79
CA GLU A 149 0.35 -1.03 6.08
C GLU A 149 0.94 -0.84 7.49
N LEU A 150 0.34 -1.48 8.49
CA LEU A 150 0.84 -1.43 9.88
C LEU A 150 2.25 -2.00 10.01
N LEU A 151 2.52 -3.15 9.43
CA LEU A 151 3.87 -3.75 9.43
C LEU A 151 4.88 -2.83 8.74
N ARG A 152 4.55 -2.34 7.54
CA ARG A 152 5.39 -1.44 6.77
C ARG A 152 5.71 -0.16 7.56
N ASN A 153 4.71 0.44 8.21
CA ASN A 153 4.89 1.66 8.98
C ASN A 153 5.78 1.42 10.21
N ARG A 154 5.58 0.32 10.95
CA ARG A 154 6.46 -0.05 12.08
C ARG A 154 7.91 -0.20 11.65
N ILE A 155 8.16 -0.87 10.52
CA ILE A 155 9.51 -1.04 9.97
C ILE A 155 10.10 0.32 9.55
N ALA A 156 9.33 1.16 8.86
CA ALA A 156 9.77 2.47 8.41
C ALA A 156 10.06 3.46 9.56
N HIS A 157 9.36 3.31 10.70
CA HIS A 157 9.56 4.12 11.91
C HIS A 157 10.50 3.47 12.92
N HIS A 158 11.19 2.39 12.54
CA HIS A 158 12.12 1.65 13.40
C HIS A 158 11.50 1.10 14.69
N GLU A 159 10.18 0.89 14.69
CA GLU A 159 9.49 0.26 15.80
C GLU A 159 9.80 -1.23 15.85
N HIS A 160 9.66 -1.83 17.05
CA HIS A 160 9.89 -3.25 17.21
C HIS A 160 8.77 -4.09 16.58
N ILE A 161 9.19 -5.12 15.81
CA ILE A 161 8.31 -6.06 15.14
C ILE A 161 8.46 -7.50 15.62
N PHE A 162 9.33 -7.74 16.61
CA PHE A 162 9.64 -9.09 17.10
C PHE A 162 8.49 -9.74 17.87
N THR A 163 7.52 -8.97 18.35
CA THR A 163 6.30 -9.48 18.98
C THR A 163 5.24 -9.92 17.98
N LEU A 164 5.43 -9.58 16.70
CA LEU A 164 4.55 -9.97 15.63
C LEU A 164 4.94 -11.37 15.13
N SER A 165 3.97 -12.12 14.59
CA SER A 165 4.26 -13.42 13.98
C SER A 165 4.94 -13.25 12.61
N PRO A 166 6.26 -13.53 12.46
CA PRO A 166 6.97 -13.28 11.22
C PRO A 166 6.38 -14.04 10.03
N ASN A 167 6.10 -15.32 10.19
CA ASN A 167 5.56 -16.14 9.11
C ASN A 167 4.17 -15.67 8.69
N HIS A 168 3.28 -15.32 9.65
CA HIS A 168 1.95 -14.81 9.33
C HIS A 168 2.01 -13.50 8.52
N ASN A 169 2.90 -12.59 8.87
CA ASN A 169 3.09 -11.34 8.13
C ASN A 169 3.66 -11.59 6.73
N LEU A 170 4.61 -12.52 6.60
CA LEU A 170 5.14 -12.94 5.30
C LEU A 170 4.04 -13.57 4.42
N ASP A 171 3.22 -14.45 4.98
CA ASP A 171 2.09 -15.05 4.27
C ASP A 171 1.09 -13.99 3.79
N ASN A 172 0.87 -12.95 4.60
CA ASN A 172 0.02 -11.83 4.21
C ASN A 172 0.61 -11.05 3.03
N ILE A 173 1.91 -10.78 3.02
CA ILE A 173 2.63 -10.12 1.93
C ILE A 173 2.52 -10.96 0.64
N ILE A 174 2.79 -12.27 0.73
CA ILE A 174 2.71 -13.19 -0.41
C ILE A 174 1.28 -13.28 -0.95
N ALA A 175 0.28 -13.32 -0.07
CA ALA A 175 -1.12 -13.34 -0.48
C ALA A 175 -1.53 -12.06 -1.23
N LEU A 176 -1.13 -10.88 -0.74
CA LEU A 176 -1.38 -9.60 -1.41
C LEU A 176 -0.72 -9.54 -2.78
N ALA A 177 0.54 -9.98 -2.88
CA ALA A 177 1.24 -10.12 -4.16
C ALA A 177 0.47 -11.01 -5.13
N GLY A 178 0.02 -12.18 -4.65
CA GLY A 178 -0.72 -13.15 -5.44
C GLY A 178 -2.09 -12.65 -5.91
N PHE A 179 -2.76 -11.81 -5.15
CA PHE A 179 -4.02 -11.19 -5.58
C PHE A 179 -3.85 -10.25 -6.77
N ILE A 180 -2.66 -9.65 -6.92
CA ILE A 180 -2.31 -8.77 -8.05
C ILE A 180 -1.72 -9.59 -9.20
N ALA A 181 -0.69 -10.39 -8.92
CA ALA A 181 0.02 -11.20 -9.89
C ALA A 181 0.64 -12.45 -9.22
N PRO A 182 0.23 -13.68 -9.59
CA PRO A 182 0.80 -14.91 -9.05
C PRO A 182 2.32 -14.99 -9.19
N ALA A 183 2.86 -14.55 -10.33
CA ALA A 183 4.32 -14.53 -10.55
C ALA A 183 5.08 -13.67 -9.54
N LEU A 184 4.49 -12.57 -9.06
CA LEU A 184 5.08 -11.72 -8.01
C LEU A 184 5.12 -12.47 -6.66
N ALA A 185 4.05 -13.20 -6.33
CA ALA A 185 4.01 -14.03 -5.12
C ALA A 185 5.07 -15.13 -5.16
N ASP A 186 5.23 -15.79 -6.31
CA ASP A 186 6.24 -16.85 -6.51
C ASP A 186 7.66 -16.29 -6.41
N TYR A 187 7.91 -15.11 -7.00
CA TYR A 187 9.18 -14.40 -6.87
C TYR A 187 9.51 -14.08 -5.41
N ILE A 188 8.57 -13.51 -4.67
CA ILE A 188 8.76 -13.18 -3.24
C ILE A 188 9.02 -14.47 -2.45
N ARG A 189 8.24 -15.54 -2.68
CA ARG A 189 8.39 -16.81 -1.99
C ARG A 189 9.78 -17.43 -2.18
N GLY A 190 10.32 -17.33 -3.39
CA GLY A 190 11.64 -17.87 -3.73
C GLY A 190 12.83 -17.02 -3.24
N ASN A 191 12.64 -15.74 -2.96
CA ASN A 191 13.74 -14.81 -2.67
C ASN A 191 13.70 -14.18 -1.26
N GLN A 192 12.66 -14.43 -0.45
CA GLN A 192 12.53 -13.86 0.88
C GLN A 192 13.53 -14.46 1.88
N GLN A 193 13.98 -13.65 2.84
CA GLN A 193 14.91 -14.05 3.90
C GLN A 193 14.27 -14.08 5.30
N VAL A 194 13.00 -13.70 5.41
CA VAL A 194 12.28 -13.56 6.68
C VAL A 194 12.26 -14.87 7.46
N THR A 195 11.97 -15.98 6.79
CA THR A 195 11.91 -17.31 7.41
C THR A 195 13.26 -17.73 8.00
N ALA A 196 14.37 -17.50 7.28
CA ALA A 196 15.71 -17.82 7.76
C ALA A 196 16.10 -16.99 8.98
N VAL A 197 15.79 -15.69 8.97
CA VAL A 197 16.06 -14.80 10.09
C VAL A 197 15.22 -15.16 11.32
N ALA A 198 13.93 -15.43 11.14
CA ALA A 198 13.03 -15.82 12.20
C ALA A 198 13.44 -17.15 12.88
N ASN A 199 13.89 -18.14 12.08
CA ASN A 199 14.35 -19.43 12.61
C ASN A 199 15.65 -19.30 13.39
N ARG A 200 16.62 -18.48 12.95
CA ARG A 200 17.85 -18.22 13.72
C ARG A 200 17.56 -17.66 15.10
N TYR A 201 16.62 -16.71 15.19
CA TYR A 201 16.24 -16.14 16.47
C TYR A 201 15.56 -17.16 17.39
N ARG A 202 14.65 -17.97 16.86
CA ARG A 202 13.98 -19.03 17.65
C ARG A 202 15.01 -20.02 18.23
N SER A 203 15.99 -20.42 17.44
CA SER A 203 17.07 -21.30 17.89
C SER A 203 17.90 -20.65 19.01
N PHE A 204 18.21 -19.36 18.88
CA PHE A 204 18.96 -18.62 19.90
C PHE A 204 18.20 -18.55 21.24
N VAL A 205 16.92 -18.19 21.22
CA VAL A 205 16.08 -18.14 22.44
C VAL A 205 15.96 -19.52 23.10
N LEU A 206 15.83 -20.58 22.34
CA LEU A 206 15.79 -21.94 22.88
C LEU A 206 17.12 -22.34 23.54
N GLN A 207 18.27 -21.97 22.94
CA GLN A 207 19.59 -22.24 23.52
C GLN A 207 19.83 -21.50 24.85
N GLU A 208 19.44 -20.20 24.92
CA GLU A 208 19.51 -19.44 26.18
C GLU A 208 18.59 -20.00 27.25
N SER A 209 17.41 -20.50 26.86
CA SER A 209 16.49 -21.13 27.83
C SER A 209 17.00 -22.48 28.34
N LEU A 210 17.83 -23.17 27.60
CA LEU A 210 18.44 -24.46 28.02
C LEU A 210 19.75 -24.30 28.80
N ASN A 211 20.46 -23.19 28.60
CA ASN A 211 21.71 -22.86 29.28
C ASN A 211 21.60 -21.43 29.86
N PRO A 212 20.85 -21.22 30.97
CA PRO A 212 20.79 -19.90 31.59
C PRO A 212 22.20 -19.50 32.06
N PRO A 213 22.56 -18.20 32.03
CA PRO A 213 23.82 -17.75 32.57
C PRO A 213 23.95 -18.20 34.05
N GLU A 214 25.08 -18.74 34.39
CA GLU A 214 25.43 -19.02 35.80
C GLU A 214 25.58 -17.64 36.50
N ASP A 215 24.79 -17.41 37.59
CA ASP A 215 24.86 -16.21 38.44
C ASP A 215 26.16 -16.14 39.23
#